data_7d84d187e0558ba3790a9d44798ba85c
#
_entry.id   7d84d187e0558ba3790a9d44798ba85c
#
_cell.length_a   1.000
_cell.length_b   1.000
_cell.length_c   1.000
_cell.angle_alpha   90.00
_cell.angle_beta   90.00
_cell.angle_gamma   90.00
#
_symmetry.space_group_name_H-M   'P 1'
#
loop_
_entity.id
_entity.type
_entity.pdbx_description
1 polymer ?
#
loop_
_entity_poly.entity_id
_entity_poly.type
_entity_poly.pdbx_seq_one_letter_code
_entity_poly.pdbx_strand_id
1 'polypeptide(L)'
;VGQSKILEIILVGMWLLIAINFYFKYKPSQNEPVPLPHVLETPDISTNYKGKSFFVRRVNVNTGSSYDFTLKDEVVTRILGELSVAATKESRQKIIELLNHTDSPRIILRDRRSDGKWLVDFFVVENGNEINVADWLKKNKLVYQ
;
A
#
# COMPACT_ATOMS: atom_id res chain seq x y z
N VAL A 1 13.87 -29.92 -57.77
CA VAL A 1 12.64 -30.14 -56.95
C VAL A 1 12.99 -30.58 -55.52
N GLY A 2 14.15 -31.22 -55.25
CA GLY A 2 14.54 -31.62 -53.92
C GLY A 2 15.07 -30.50 -53.00
N GLN A 3 15.65 -29.43 -53.57
CA GLN A 3 16.28 -28.35 -52.76
C GLN A 3 15.29 -27.43 -52.09
N SER A 4 14.12 -27.15 -52.65
CA SER A 4 13.09 -26.29 -52.01
C SER A 4 12.44 -26.97 -50.82
N LYS A 5 12.20 -28.28 -50.85
CA LYS A 5 11.65 -29.07 -49.75
C LYS A 5 12.66 -29.21 -48.59
N ILE A 6 13.93 -29.34 -48.89
CA ILE A 6 15.00 -29.38 -47.86
C ILE A 6 15.09 -28.02 -47.16
N LEU A 7 14.98 -26.92 -47.88
CA LEU A 7 14.99 -25.58 -47.31
C LEU A 7 13.79 -25.33 -46.39
N GLU A 8 12.59 -25.77 -46.76
CA GLU A 8 11.39 -25.69 -45.92
C GLU A 8 11.52 -26.50 -44.64
N ILE A 9 12.06 -27.70 -44.71
CA ILE A 9 12.31 -28.55 -43.53
C ILE A 9 13.32 -27.91 -42.57
N ILE A 10 14.38 -27.29 -43.12
CA ILE A 10 15.39 -26.58 -42.31
C ILE A 10 14.77 -25.34 -41.64
N LEU A 11 13.95 -24.55 -42.33
CA LEU A 11 13.25 -23.40 -41.80
C LEU A 11 12.29 -23.78 -40.70
N VAL A 12 11.46 -24.80 -40.87
CA VAL A 12 10.53 -25.31 -39.85
C VAL A 12 11.30 -25.82 -38.64
N GLY A 13 12.41 -26.54 -38.83
CA GLY A 13 13.26 -26.99 -37.74
C GLY A 13 13.88 -25.85 -36.93
N MET A 14 14.33 -24.78 -37.58
CA MET A 14 14.84 -23.59 -36.90
C MET A 14 13.76 -22.88 -36.07
N TRP A 15 12.57 -22.72 -36.61
CA TRP A 15 11.46 -22.12 -35.88
C TRP A 15 11.06 -22.95 -34.66
N LEU A 16 11.03 -24.27 -34.78
CA LEU A 16 10.78 -25.19 -33.67
C LEU A 16 11.84 -25.06 -32.56
N LEU A 17 13.11 -24.97 -32.90
CA LEU A 17 14.20 -24.80 -31.94
C LEU A 17 14.11 -23.44 -31.21
N ILE A 18 13.75 -22.38 -31.90
CA ILE A 18 13.54 -21.07 -31.31
C ILE A 18 12.33 -21.10 -30.35
N ALA A 19 11.23 -21.71 -30.75
CA ALA A 19 10.03 -21.86 -29.90
C ALA A 19 10.33 -22.69 -28.66
N ILE A 20 11.08 -23.78 -28.75
CA ILE A 20 11.48 -24.61 -27.60
C ILE A 20 12.40 -23.84 -26.67
N ASN A 21 13.39 -23.10 -27.20
CA ASN A 21 14.24 -22.25 -26.35
C ASN A 21 13.45 -21.16 -25.62
N PHE A 22 12.52 -20.53 -26.32
CA PHE A 22 11.62 -19.56 -25.68
C PHE A 22 10.76 -20.19 -24.59
N TYR A 23 10.19 -21.37 -24.87
CA TYR A 23 9.37 -22.08 -23.92
C TYR A 23 10.14 -22.44 -22.64
N PHE A 24 11.36 -22.97 -22.76
CA PHE A 24 12.19 -23.31 -21.59
C PHE A 24 12.73 -22.07 -20.87
N LYS A 25 13.01 -20.99 -21.57
CA LYS A 25 13.52 -19.77 -20.98
C LYS A 25 12.43 -18.99 -20.20
N TYR A 26 11.18 -19.10 -20.62
CA TYR A 26 10.06 -18.37 -20.03
C TYR A 26 9.08 -19.28 -19.29
N LYS A 27 9.32 -20.58 -19.24
CA LYS A 27 8.54 -21.45 -18.37
C LYS A 27 8.85 -21.06 -16.93
N PRO A 28 7.87 -20.51 -16.18
CA PRO A 28 8.08 -20.29 -14.76
C PRO A 28 8.41 -21.64 -14.14
N SER A 29 9.53 -21.72 -13.46
CA SER A 29 9.93 -22.93 -12.74
C SER A 29 8.81 -23.24 -11.75
N GLN A 30 8.06 -24.31 -12.01
CA GLN A 30 6.97 -24.74 -11.11
C GLN A 30 7.48 -25.23 -9.77
N ASN A 31 8.80 -25.33 -9.61
CA ASN A 31 9.48 -25.80 -8.41
C ASN A 31 10.11 -24.65 -7.59
N GLU A 32 10.11 -23.43 -8.08
CA GLU A 32 10.34 -22.32 -7.18
C GLU A 32 9.08 -22.19 -6.32
N PRO A 33 9.20 -22.32 -4.99
CA PRO A 33 8.10 -21.90 -4.14
C PRO A 33 7.79 -20.48 -4.56
N VAL A 34 6.58 -20.27 -5.08
CA VAL A 34 6.05 -18.92 -5.24
C VAL A 34 6.39 -18.24 -3.93
N PRO A 35 7.25 -17.21 -3.90
CA PRO A 35 7.49 -16.51 -2.67
C PRO A 35 6.11 -16.14 -2.22
N LEU A 36 5.65 -16.78 -1.16
CA LEU A 36 4.46 -16.37 -0.43
C LEU A 36 4.59 -14.86 -0.41
N PRO A 37 3.58 -14.10 -0.86
CA PRO A 37 3.64 -12.67 -0.72
C PRO A 37 4.18 -12.50 0.67
N HIS A 38 5.39 -11.94 0.78
CA HIS A 38 5.94 -11.68 2.07
C HIS A 38 4.78 -10.98 2.77
N VAL A 39 4.09 -11.73 3.62
CA VAL A 39 3.38 -11.08 4.70
C VAL A 39 4.52 -10.29 5.28
N LEU A 40 4.60 -9.02 4.87
CA LEU A 40 5.46 -8.08 5.52
C LEU A 40 5.01 -8.19 6.96
N GLU A 41 5.67 -9.11 7.69
CA GLU A 41 5.68 -9.02 9.12
C GLU A 41 5.93 -7.55 9.31
N THR A 42 4.93 -6.87 9.81
CA THR A 42 5.06 -5.45 10.12
C THR A 42 6.37 -5.39 10.85
N PRO A 43 7.45 -4.84 10.23
CA PRO A 43 8.74 -4.86 10.87
C PRO A 43 8.46 -4.38 12.27
N ASP A 44 8.93 -5.07 13.27
CA ASP A 44 8.69 -4.70 14.65
C ASP A 44 9.15 -3.27 14.78
N ILE A 45 8.20 -2.35 14.54
CA ILE A 45 8.46 -0.93 14.58
C ILE A 45 8.70 -0.70 16.04
N SER A 46 9.98 -0.81 16.39
CA SER A 46 10.45 -0.68 17.74
C SER A 46 9.91 0.62 18.32
N THR A 47 9.74 0.67 19.60
CA THR A 47 9.36 1.86 20.39
C THR A 47 10.15 3.13 20.01
N ASN A 48 11.25 2.99 19.27
CA ASN A 48 12.08 4.08 18.74
C ASN A 48 11.37 4.99 17.73
N TYR A 49 10.24 4.58 17.17
CA TYR A 49 9.47 5.41 16.22
C TYR A 49 8.39 6.27 16.88
N LYS A 50 8.17 6.11 18.18
CA LYS A 50 7.24 6.95 18.93
C LYS A 50 7.61 8.43 18.80
N GLY A 51 6.64 9.26 18.44
CA GLY A 51 6.80 10.70 18.24
C GLY A 51 7.38 11.10 16.88
N LYS A 52 7.78 10.15 16.04
CA LYS A 52 8.29 10.45 14.70
C LYS A 52 7.15 10.73 13.71
N SER A 53 7.42 11.63 12.78
CA SER A 53 6.53 12.01 11.70
C SER A 53 6.93 11.33 10.40
N PHE A 54 5.94 10.85 9.65
CA PHE A 54 6.14 10.20 8.37
C PHE A 54 5.20 10.77 7.32
N PHE A 55 5.73 11.02 6.13
CA PHE A 55 4.89 11.30 4.98
C PHE A 55 4.26 10.02 4.45
N VAL A 56 3.00 10.12 4.07
CA VAL A 56 2.20 9.00 3.61
C VAL A 56 2.07 9.06 2.09
N ARG A 57 2.32 7.95 1.43
CA ARG A 57 2.14 7.80 -0.01
C ARG A 57 0.70 7.47 -0.37
N ARG A 58 0.04 6.64 0.44
CA ARG A 58 -1.31 6.16 0.20
C ARG A 58 -2.04 5.97 1.52
N VAL A 59 -3.29 6.38 1.54
CA VAL A 59 -4.20 6.18 2.67
C VAL A 59 -5.34 5.29 2.23
N ASN A 60 -5.54 4.18 2.93
CA ASN A 60 -6.75 3.38 2.80
C ASN A 60 -7.62 3.60 4.04
N VAL A 61 -8.84 4.05 3.84
CA VAL A 61 -9.79 4.38 4.90
C VAL A 61 -10.62 3.13 5.21
N ASN A 62 -10.37 2.50 6.34
CA ASN A 62 -11.15 1.35 6.80
C ASN A 62 -12.44 1.80 7.46
N THR A 63 -12.30 2.70 8.42
CA THR A 63 -13.41 3.42 9.09
C THR A 63 -13.02 4.88 9.22
N GLY A 64 -13.88 5.71 9.77
CA GLY A 64 -13.53 7.11 10.04
C GLY A 64 -12.38 7.30 11.03
N SER A 65 -12.09 6.31 11.86
CA SER A 65 -11.02 6.35 12.85
C SER A 65 -9.87 5.37 12.58
N SER A 66 -10.02 4.42 11.67
CA SER A 66 -9.04 3.37 11.38
C SER A 66 -8.56 3.43 9.94
N TYR A 67 -7.25 3.44 9.75
CA TYR A 67 -6.59 3.65 8.46
C TYR A 67 -5.44 2.68 8.26
N ASP A 68 -5.17 2.42 6.98
CA ASP A 68 -4.00 1.71 6.52
C ASP A 68 -3.13 2.70 5.74
N PHE A 69 -1.99 3.06 6.30
CA PHE A 69 -1.07 4.02 5.71
C PHE A 69 0.08 3.31 5.01
N THR A 70 0.29 3.62 3.75
CA THR A 70 1.52 3.26 3.03
C THR A 70 2.46 4.44 3.08
N LEU A 71 3.64 4.27 3.67
CA LEU A 71 4.61 5.34 3.85
C LEU A 71 5.46 5.55 2.59
N LYS A 72 6.01 6.75 2.46
CA LYS A 72 6.98 7.07 1.42
C LYS A 72 8.37 6.52 1.74
N ASP A 73 8.64 6.20 3.00
CA ASP A 73 9.90 5.67 3.46
C ASP A 73 10.06 4.19 3.08
N GLU A 74 11.25 3.80 2.64
CA GLU A 74 11.54 2.43 2.21
C GLU A 74 11.66 1.43 3.37
N VAL A 75 12.00 1.91 4.58
CA VAL A 75 12.25 1.04 5.74
C VAL A 75 10.95 0.56 6.38
N VAL A 76 9.94 1.42 6.42
CA VAL A 76 8.62 1.10 6.96
C VAL A 76 7.59 1.39 5.88
N THR A 77 7.06 0.34 5.28
CA THR A 77 6.19 0.49 4.13
C THR A 77 4.72 0.66 4.50
N ARG A 78 4.28 0.11 5.63
CA ARG A 78 2.87 0.05 6.00
C ARG A 78 2.67 0.20 7.51
N ILE A 79 1.73 1.06 7.88
CA ILE A 79 1.30 1.24 9.28
C ILE A 79 -0.23 1.15 9.35
N LEU A 80 -0.71 0.31 10.25
CA LEU A 80 -2.11 0.32 10.66
C LEU A 80 -2.27 1.36 11.77
N GLY A 81 -3.00 2.43 11.47
CA GLY A 81 -3.19 3.55 12.36
C GLY A 81 -4.63 3.74 12.79
N GLU A 82 -4.80 4.25 13.99
CA GLU A 82 -6.09 4.57 14.56
C GLU A 82 -6.04 5.95 15.20
N LEU A 83 -7.09 6.74 14.99
CA LEU A 83 -7.23 8.04 15.64
C LEU A 83 -7.70 7.87 17.08
N SER A 84 -7.40 8.86 17.93
CA SER A 84 -7.86 8.90 19.33
C SER A 84 -9.34 9.18 19.48
N VAL A 85 -10.08 9.39 18.41
CA VAL A 85 -11.51 9.71 18.40
C VAL A 85 -12.34 8.55 17.88
N ALA A 86 -13.52 8.34 18.45
CA ALA A 86 -14.48 7.37 17.95
C ALA A 86 -15.33 8.02 16.85
N ALA A 87 -15.06 7.69 15.60
CA ALA A 87 -15.75 8.27 14.47
C ALA A 87 -17.08 7.55 14.16
N THR A 88 -18.07 8.29 13.70
CA THR A 88 -19.37 7.75 13.27
C THR A 88 -19.25 6.96 11.98
N LYS A 89 -20.27 6.17 11.63
CA LYS A 89 -20.28 5.39 10.37
C LYS A 89 -20.20 6.28 9.12
N GLU A 90 -20.80 7.46 9.16
CA GLU A 90 -20.83 8.42 8.05
C GLU A 90 -19.48 9.07 7.80
N SER A 91 -18.64 9.11 8.81
CA SER A 91 -17.33 9.76 8.75
C SER A 91 -16.40 9.17 7.68
N ARG A 92 -16.50 7.86 7.43
CA ARG A 92 -15.65 7.19 6.42
C ARG A 92 -15.79 7.84 5.04
N GLN A 93 -17.02 8.03 4.58
CA GLN A 93 -17.28 8.64 3.28
C GLN A 93 -16.83 10.11 3.25
N LYS A 94 -17.06 10.84 4.33
CA LYS A 94 -16.65 12.23 4.47
C LYS A 94 -15.14 12.41 4.45
N ILE A 95 -14.41 11.49 5.06
CA ILE A 95 -12.95 11.48 5.01
C ILE A 95 -12.45 11.15 3.60
N ILE A 96 -13.05 10.21 2.90
CA ILE A 96 -12.69 9.92 1.51
C ILE A 96 -12.88 11.18 0.64
N GLU A 97 -13.97 11.92 0.81
CA GLU A 97 -14.19 13.20 0.14
C GLU A 97 -13.12 14.24 0.52
N LEU A 98 -12.77 14.35 1.81
CA LEU A 98 -11.70 15.23 2.26
C LEU A 98 -10.35 14.90 1.61
N LEU A 99 -9.98 13.62 1.56
CA LEU A 99 -8.72 13.16 0.97
C LEU A 99 -8.66 13.43 -0.55
N ASN A 100 -9.78 13.49 -1.24
CA ASN A 100 -9.83 13.83 -2.66
C ASN A 100 -9.51 15.32 -2.94
N HIS A 101 -9.64 16.17 -1.94
CA HIS A 101 -9.40 17.62 -2.04
C HIS A 101 -8.14 18.09 -1.31
N THR A 102 -7.43 17.17 -0.68
CA THR A 102 -6.23 17.46 0.11
C THR A 102 -5.02 16.73 -0.44
N ASP A 103 -3.85 17.15 -0.02
CA ASP A 103 -2.58 16.57 -0.39
C ASP A 103 -1.66 16.36 0.82
N SER A 104 -0.45 15.89 0.56
CA SER A 104 0.63 15.77 1.54
C SER A 104 0.22 15.11 2.86
N PRO A 105 -0.46 13.94 2.84
CA PRO A 105 -0.84 13.28 4.09
C PRO A 105 0.41 12.91 4.91
N ARG A 106 0.32 13.16 6.21
CA ARG A 106 1.38 12.96 7.18
C ARG A 106 0.83 12.37 8.46
N ILE A 107 1.55 11.47 9.08
CA ILE A 107 1.19 10.90 10.38
C ILE A 107 2.30 11.11 11.40
N ILE A 108 1.92 11.23 12.66
CA ILE A 108 2.83 11.16 13.81
C ILE A 108 2.42 9.94 14.63
N LEU A 109 3.37 9.06 14.90
CA LEU A 109 3.14 7.88 15.74
C LEU A 109 3.15 8.27 17.21
N ARG A 110 2.07 7.97 17.93
CA ARG A 110 1.93 8.30 19.36
C ARG A 110 2.22 7.11 20.25
N ASP A 111 1.39 6.09 20.19
CA ASP A 111 1.52 4.89 21.00
C ASP A 111 1.18 3.64 20.17
N ARG A 112 1.85 2.54 20.47
CA ARG A 112 1.53 1.25 19.89
C ARG A 112 0.55 0.52 20.80
N ARG A 113 -0.55 0.04 20.22
CA ARG A 113 -1.53 -0.74 20.93
C ARG A 113 -1.14 -2.21 20.97
N SER A 114 -1.74 -2.96 21.92
CA SER A 114 -1.51 -4.41 22.07
C SER A 114 -1.92 -5.24 20.85
N ASP A 115 -2.85 -4.72 20.01
CA ASP A 115 -3.28 -5.34 18.76
C ASP A 115 -2.35 -5.06 17.57
N GLY A 116 -1.23 -4.37 17.78
CA GLY A 116 -0.26 -4.00 16.75
C GLY A 116 -0.57 -2.74 15.98
N LYS A 117 -1.73 -2.12 16.18
CA LYS A 117 -2.10 -0.83 15.60
C LYS A 117 -1.40 0.32 16.33
N TRP A 118 -1.14 1.39 15.61
CA TRP A 118 -0.61 2.61 16.18
C TRP A 118 -1.70 3.64 16.43
N LEU A 119 -1.68 4.27 17.58
CA LEU A 119 -2.40 5.51 17.80
C LEU A 119 -1.62 6.61 17.08
N VAL A 120 -2.27 7.31 16.16
CA VAL A 120 -1.64 8.30 15.28
C VAL A 120 -2.35 9.63 15.32
N ASP A 121 -1.59 10.71 15.13
CA ASP A 121 -2.13 11.98 14.66
C ASP A 121 -2.02 11.99 13.14
N PHE A 122 -3.09 12.31 12.46
CA PHE A 122 -3.18 12.31 11.01
C PHE A 122 -3.46 13.73 10.50
N PHE A 123 -2.60 14.17 9.58
CA PHE A 123 -2.64 15.51 9.00
C PHE A 123 -2.72 15.44 7.49
N VAL A 124 -3.47 16.35 6.91
CA VAL A 124 -3.57 16.58 5.47
C VAL A 124 -3.47 18.07 5.18
N VAL A 125 -3.17 18.45 3.96
CA VAL A 125 -3.04 19.85 3.57
C VAL A 125 -4.14 20.20 2.57
N GLU A 126 -4.91 21.25 2.87
CA GLU A 126 -5.92 21.82 2.00
C GLU A 126 -5.59 23.28 1.74
N ASN A 127 -5.39 23.65 0.48
CA ASN A 127 -5.05 25.04 0.08
C ASN A 127 -3.86 25.63 0.87
N GLY A 128 -2.83 24.82 1.12
CA GLY A 128 -1.64 25.22 1.87
C GLY A 128 -1.81 25.22 3.39
N ASN A 129 -2.98 24.92 3.93
CA ASN A 129 -3.25 24.84 5.36
C ASN A 129 -3.26 23.39 5.83
N GLU A 130 -2.54 23.11 6.90
CA GLU A 130 -2.53 21.79 7.52
C GLU A 130 -3.80 21.57 8.35
N ILE A 131 -4.45 20.45 8.15
CA ILE A 131 -5.67 20.04 8.85
C ILE A 131 -5.34 18.78 9.66
N ASN A 132 -5.60 18.81 10.97
CA ASN A 132 -5.65 17.61 11.80
C ASN A 132 -6.99 16.91 11.58
N VAL A 133 -6.95 15.66 11.10
CA VAL A 133 -8.18 14.92 10.74
C VAL A 133 -9.07 14.65 11.94
N ALA A 134 -8.50 14.38 13.10
CA ALA A 134 -9.30 14.18 14.34
C ALA A 134 -10.07 15.45 14.72
N ASP A 135 -9.43 16.62 14.66
CA ASP A 135 -10.07 17.90 14.94
C ASP A 135 -11.11 18.27 13.89
N TRP A 136 -10.83 17.94 12.63
CA TRP A 136 -11.78 18.11 11.54
C TRP A 136 -13.06 17.27 11.74
N LEU A 137 -12.90 16.01 12.19
CA LEU A 137 -14.03 15.13 12.53
C LEU A 137 -14.87 15.70 13.67
N LYS A 138 -14.24 16.21 14.72
CA LYS A 138 -14.93 16.86 15.84
C LYS A 138 -15.71 18.10 15.38
N LYS A 139 -15.07 18.97 14.61
CA LYS A 139 -15.67 20.17 14.06
C LYS A 139 -16.90 19.89 13.19
N ASN A 140 -16.87 18.80 12.42
CA ASN A 140 -17.97 18.40 11.55
C ASN A 140 -18.99 17.47 12.23
N LYS A 141 -18.88 17.28 13.54
CA LYS A 141 -19.78 16.41 14.34
C LYS A 141 -19.84 14.96 13.85
N LEU A 142 -18.71 14.44 13.39
CA LEU A 142 -18.54 13.08 12.87
C LEU A 142 -17.92 12.11 13.90
N VAL A 143 -17.94 12.49 15.17
CA VAL A 143 -17.48 11.66 16.30
C VAL A 143 -18.66 11.36 17.23
N TYR A 144 -18.63 10.19 17.86
CA TYR A 144 -19.56 9.86 18.95
C TYR A 144 -19.25 10.75 20.17
N GLN A 145 -20.27 11.25 20.80
CA GLN A 145 -20.19 11.99 22.06
C GLN A 145 -20.13 11.05 23.23
#